data_43b3ab5b74a35902793535ec271899e7
#
_entry.id   43b3ab5b74a35902793535ec271899e7
#
_cell.length_a   1.000
_cell.length_b   1.000
_cell.length_c   1.000
_cell.angle_alpha   90.00
_cell.angle_beta   90.00
_cell.angle_gamma   90.00
#
_symmetry.space_group_name_H-M   'P 1'
#
loop_
_entity.id
_entity.type
_entity.pdbx_description
1 polymer ?
#
loop_
_entity_poly.entity_id
_entity_poly.type
_entity_poly.pdbx_seq_one_letter_code
_entity_poly.pdbx_strand_id
1 'polypeptide(L)'
;MNMPNEQHDTHPLRPLSVEEIDKAATLLKPKLNERATFSSVALVEPAKEAVLNPTGHQDMPRIVRFMGYDYPGSADGGFDATVNLATREIHLNRITSGQAPIGFADAVGAIRITKADPGWQAAIKARGITNLDLVQIDPWPTGGFVHESIPDGHRAHRAIAFVREDQTDNGYARPVQGLIAHVDLT
;
A
#
# COMPACT_ATOMS: atom_id res chain seq x y z
N MET A 1 -0.70 -32.28 -25.14
CA MET A 1 -0.04 -31.81 -23.90
C MET A 1 -1.16 -31.61 -22.88
N ASN A 2 -1.39 -32.62 -22.03
CA ASN A 2 -2.46 -32.56 -21.03
C ASN A 2 -2.05 -31.56 -19.96
N MET A 3 -2.81 -30.49 -19.81
CA MET A 3 -2.72 -29.61 -18.63
C MET A 3 -3.01 -30.46 -17.39
N PRO A 4 -2.24 -30.30 -16.31
CA PRO A 4 -2.53 -31.04 -15.09
C PRO A 4 -3.90 -30.62 -14.57
N ASN A 5 -4.69 -31.62 -14.25
CA ASN A 5 -6.00 -31.50 -13.62
C ASN A 5 -5.87 -30.55 -12.41
N GLU A 6 -6.60 -29.43 -12.43
CA GLU A 6 -6.75 -28.53 -11.29
C GLU A 6 -7.47 -29.32 -10.18
N GLN A 7 -6.72 -30.11 -9.44
CA GLN A 7 -7.15 -30.48 -8.10
C GLN A 7 -7.26 -29.15 -7.35
N HIS A 8 -8.49 -28.74 -7.06
CA HIS A 8 -8.75 -27.61 -6.18
C HIS A 8 -7.97 -27.84 -4.90
N ASP A 9 -6.85 -27.14 -4.76
CA ASP A 9 -6.05 -27.19 -3.54
C ASP A 9 -6.94 -26.68 -2.40
N THR A 10 -7.38 -27.60 -1.55
CA THR A 10 -8.25 -27.33 -0.42
C THR A 10 -7.49 -26.87 0.82
N HIS A 11 -6.16 -26.69 0.70
CA HIS A 11 -5.35 -26.27 1.83
C HIS A 11 -5.79 -24.88 2.33
N PRO A 12 -6.03 -24.69 3.64
CA PRO A 12 -6.58 -23.45 4.18
C PRO A 12 -5.68 -22.22 3.98
N LEU A 13 -4.36 -22.43 3.85
CA LEU A 13 -3.38 -21.36 3.59
C LEU A 13 -3.07 -21.16 2.10
N ARG A 14 -3.81 -21.80 1.19
CA ARG A 14 -3.59 -21.53 -0.22
C ARG A 14 -3.76 -20.01 -0.52
N PRO A 15 -2.96 -19.43 -1.42
CA PRO A 15 -3.12 -18.02 -1.79
C PRO A 15 -4.56 -17.71 -2.23
N LEU A 16 -4.97 -16.46 -2.09
CA LEU A 16 -6.23 -16.00 -2.65
C LEU A 16 -6.19 -16.06 -4.17
N SER A 17 -7.24 -16.56 -4.79
CA SER A 17 -7.39 -16.48 -6.24
C SER A 17 -7.83 -15.07 -6.67
N VAL A 18 -7.68 -14.76 -7.95
CA VAL A 18 -8.15 -13.50 -8.53
C VAL A 18 -9.65 -13.34 -8.31
N GLU A 19 -10.42 -14.41 -8.51
CA GLU A 19 -11.88 -14.43 -8.34
C GLU A 19 -12.29 -14.18 -6.88
N GLU A 20 -11.53 -14.71 -5.91
CA GLU A 20 -11.77 -14.48 -4.49
C GLU A 20 -11.50 -13.02 -4.13
N ILE A 21 -10.42 -12.43 -4.64
CA ILE A 21 -10.09 -11.02 -4.43
C ILE A 21 -11.15 -10.12 -5.06
N ASP A 22 -11.53 -10.37 -6.32
CA ASP A 22 -12.52 -9.57 -7.04
C ASP A 22 -13.89 -9.64 -6.39
N LYS A 23 -14.32 -10.83 -5.96
CA LYS A 23 -15.58 -11.02 -5.23
C LYS A 23 -15.59 -10.21 -3.92
N ALA A 24 -14.52 -10.32 -3.13
CA ALA A 24 -14.40 -9.59 -1.88
C ALA A 24 -14.35 -8.08 -2.09
N ALA A 25 -13.57 -7.60 -3.06
CA ALA A 25 -13.49 -6.19 -3.41
C ALA A 25 -14.83 -5.63 -3.89
N THR A 26 -15.58 -6.39 -4.70
CA THR A 26 -16.92 -6.00 -5.17
C THR A 26 -17.90 -5.83 -4.01
N LEU A 27 -17.80 -6.67 -2.99
CA LEU A 27 -18.63 -6.55 -1.78
C LEU A 27 -18.24 -5.35 -0.92
N LEU A 28 -16.94 -5.04 -0.81
CA LEU A 28 -16.43 -3.98 0.06
C LEU A 28 -16.56 -2.57 -0.55
N LYS A 29 -16.29 -2.41 -1.85
CA LYS A 29 -16.27 -1.10 -2.54
C LYS A 29 -17.49 -0.21 -2.27
N PRO A 30 -18.75 -0.72 -2.23
CA PRO A 30 -19.91 0.11 -1.93
C PRO A 30 -19.96 0.72 -0.52
N LYS A 31 -19.06 0.27 0.39
CA LYS A 31 -18.91 0.79 1.75
C LYS A 31 -17.83 1.86 1.87
N LEU A 32 -17.10 2.11 0.79
CA LEU A 32 -15.97 3.03 0.70
C LEU A 32 -16.25 4.16 -0.30
N ASN A 33 -15.44 5.20 -0.23
CA ASN A 33 -15.45 6.26 -1.25
C ASN A 33 -15.00 5.70 -2.62
N GLU A 34 -15.46 6.29 -3.70
CA GLU A 34 -15.06 5.91 -5.07
C GLU A 34 -13.56 6.01 -5.33
N ARG A 35 -12.86 6.88 -4.58
CA ARG A 35 -11.40 7.09 -4.65
C ARG A 35 -10.61 6.23 -3.68
N ALA A 36 -11.27 5.32 -2.94
CA ALA A 36 -10.58 4.44 -2.01
C ALA A 36 -9.50 3.60 -2.71
N THR A 37 -8.36 3.47 -2.05
CA THR A 37 -7.23 2.65 -2.52
C THR A 37 -6.94 1.53 -1.54
N PHE A 38 -6.55 0.37 -2.06
CA PHE A 38 -6.11 -0.75 -1.25
C PHE A 38 -4.58 -0.79 -1.21
N SER A 39 -4.01 -0.71 -0.02
CA SER A 39 -2.56 -0.84 0.20
C SER A 39 -2.15 -2.29 0.39
N SER A 40 -3.06 -3.12 0.89
CA SER A 40 -2.83 -4.54 1.13
C SER A 40 -4.13 -5.33 0.96
N VAL A 41 -4.00 -6.50 0.33
CA VAL A 41 -5.06 -7.51 0.24
C VAL A 41 -4.45 -8.84 0.62
N ALA A 42 -4.99 -9.51 1.64
CA ALA A 42 -4.43 -10.73 2.18
C ALA A 42 -5.52 -11.70 2.65
N LEU A 43 -5.18 -12.98 2.67
CA LEU A 43 -5.97 -13.99 3.37
C LEU A 43 -5.87 -13.74 4.88
N VAL A 44 -6.99 -13.79 5.59
CA VAL A 44 -6.98 -13.95 7.05
C VAL A 44 -6.69 -15.42 7.33
N GLU A 45 -5.49 -15.69 7.83
CA GLU A 45 -5.09 -17.06 8.13
C GLU A 45 -5.94 -17.63 9.27
N PRO A 46 -6.43 -18.87 9.13
CA PRO A 46 -7.07 -19.58 10.24
C PRO A 46 -6.11 -19.81 11.42
N ALA A 47 -6.65 -20.12 12.57
CA ALA A 47 -5.86 -20.48 13.73
C ALA A 47 -4.95 -21.71 13.42
N LYS A 48 -3.75 -21.69 13.98
CA LYS A 48 -2.72 -22.72 13.72
C LYS A 48 -3.24 -24.15 13.96
N GLU A 49 -3.98 -24.35 15.03
CA GLU A 49 -4.56 -25.65 15.39
C GLU A 49 -5.52 -26.15 14.31
N ALA A 50 -6.29 -25.26 13.70
CA ALA A 50 -7.19 -25.59 12.61
C ALA A 50 -6.42 -25.96 11.33
N VAL A 51 -5.34 -25.23 11.03
CA VAL A 51 -4.47 -25.53 9.87
C VAL A 51 -3.78 -26.88 10.00
N LEU A 52 -3.35 -27.23 11.21
CA LEU A 52 -2.67 -28.52 11.48
C LEU A 52 -3.63 -29.73 11.52
N ASN A 53 -4.94 -29.49 11.61
CA ASN A 53 -5.95 -30.55 11.58
C ASN A 53 -6.43 -30.76 10.13
N PRO A 54 -6.09 -31.86 9.46
CA PRO A 54 -6.44 -32.09 8.06
C PRO A 54 -7.95 -32.33 7.84
N THR A 55 -8.69 -32.65 8.91
CA THR A 55 -10.15 -32.84 8.83
C THR A 55 -10.85 -31.50 8.93
N GLY A 56 -11.70 -31.19 7.96
CA GLY A 56 -12.50 -29.93 7.94
C GLY A 56 -11.86 -28.76 7.19
N HIS A 57 -10.74 -28.92 6.50
CA HIS A 57 -10.16 -27.86 5.67
C HIS A 57 -11.12 -27.33 4.60
N GLN A 58 -12.01 -28.20 4.07
CA GLN A 58 -12.99 -27.84 3.05
C GLN A 58 -14.06 -26.86 3.56
N ASP A 59 -14.35 -26.90 4.86
CA ASP A 59 -15.40 -26.09 5.50
C ASP A 59 -14.86 -24.80 6.12
N MET A 60 -13.55 -24.57 6.03
CA MET A 60 -12.95 -23.36 6.59
C MET A 60 -13.38 -22.11 5.82
N PRO A 61 -13.82 -21.05 6.52
CA PRO A 61 -14.19 -19.81 5.86
C PRO A 61 -12.99 -19.16 5.20
N ARG A 62 -13.17 -18.72 3.96
CA ARG A 62 -12.18 -17.88 3.26
C ARG A 62 -12.51 -16.43 3.56
N ILE A 63 -11.63 -15.75 4.30
CA ILE A 63 -11.81 -14.37 4.72
C ILE A 63 -10.69 -13.54 4.11
N VAL A 64 -11.08 -12.48 3.39
CA VAL A 64 -10.14 -11.55 2.76
C VAL A 64 -10.04 -10.29 3.61
N ARG A 65 -8.82 -9.90 3.97
CA ARG A 65 -8.53 -8.64 4.67
C ARG A 65 -8.03 -7.61 3.68
N PHE A 66 -8.58 -6.42 3.77
CA PHE A 66 -8.16 -5.24 3.03
C PHE A 66 -7.67 -4.18 4.02
N MET A 67 -6.54 -3.58 3.72
CA MET A 67 -6.11 -2.34 4.37
C MET A 67 -5.91 -1.29 3.29
N GLY A 68 -6.26 -0.06 3.60
CA GLY A 68 -6.16 1.00 2.61
C GLY A 68 -6.55 2.36 3.12
N TYR A 69 -6.72 3.28 2.18
CA TYR A 69 -7.08 4.66 2.44
C TYR A 69 -8.32 5.06 1.67
N ASP A 70 -9.29 5.66 2.37
CA ASP A 70 -10.60 6.03 1.87
C ASP A 70 -10.69 7.54 1.71
N TYR A 71 -10.42 8.02 0.50
CA TYR A 71 -10.46 9.44 0.15
C TYR A 71 -11.90 9.99 0.05
N PRO A 72 -12.10 11.31 0.22
CA PRO A 72 -11.16 12.37 0.51
C PRO A 72 -10.73 12.35 1.97
N GLY A 73 -9.42 12.60 2.16
CA GLY A 73 -8.76 12.48 3.43
C GLY A 73 -9.32 13.36 4.52
N SER A 74 -9.83 12.69 5.53
CA SER A 74 -9.78 13.17 6.89
C SER A 74 -8.68 12.38 7.62
N ALA A 75 -8.34 12.78 8.83
CA ALA A 75 -7.46 12.02 9.72
C ALA A 75 -7.84 10.52 9.78
N ASP A 76 -9.11 10.22 9.57
CA ASP A 76 -9.74 8.91 9.69
C ASP A 76 -9.89 8.19 8.33
N GLY A 77 -9.13 8.60 7.31
CA GLY A 77 -9.22 8.00 5.96
C GLY A 77 -8.71 6.56 5.88
N GLY A 78 -7.87 6.13 6.82
CA GLY A 78 -7.39 4.76 6.87
C GLY A 78 -8.49 3.77 7.25
N PHE A 79 -8.43 2.56 6.68
CA PHE A 79 -9.35 1.48 7.05
C PHE A 79 -8.66 0.12 7.10
N ASP A 80 -9.25 -0.78 7.90
CA ASP A 80 -8.96 -2.19 7.98
C ASP A 80 -10.31 -2.93 7.88
N ALA A 81 -10.48 -3.71 6.84
CA ALA A 81 -11.74 -4.41 6.59
C ALA A 81 -11.51 -5.90 6.33
N THR A 82 -12.46 -6.72 6.76
CA THR A 82 -12.51 -8.13 6.40
C THR A 82 -13.80 -8.46 5.69
N VAL A 83 -13.72 -9.36 4.73
CA VAL A 83 -14.86 -9.88 3.96
C VAL A 83 -14.86 -11.39 4.02
N ASN A 84 -15.88 -11.98 4.58
CA ASN A 84 -16.11 -13.42 4.54
C ASN A 84 -16.78 -13.80 3.20
N LEU A 85 -16.09 -14.62 2.40
CA LEU A 85 -16.56 -14.98 1.06
C LEU A 85 -17.79 -15.90 1.04
N ALA A 86 -18.00 -16.67 2.12
CA ALA A 86 -19.15 -17.57 2.24
C ALA A 86 -20.40 -16.83 2.72
N THR A 87 -20.30 -16.09 3.82
CA THR A 87 -21.44 -15.38 4.43
C THR A 87 -21.70 -14.00 3.82
N ARG A 88 -20.73 -13.45 3.10
CA ARG A 88 -20.70 -12.05 2.59
C ARG A 88 -20.67 -10.99 3.70
N GLU A 89 -20.37 -11.40 4.92
CA GLU A 89 -20.25 -10.49 6.05
C GLU A 89 -19.03 -9.59 5.89
N ILE A 90 -19.18 -8.31 6.19
CA ILE A 90 -18.14 -7.30 6.10
C ILE A 90 -17.97 -6.63 7.46
N HIS A 91 -16.75 -6.68 7.98
CA HIS A 91 -16.34 -5.86 9.11
C HIS A 91 -15.44 -4.75 8.58
N LEU A 92 -15.81 -3.50 8.81
CA LEU A 92 -15.07 -2.31 8.38
C LEU A 92 -14.73 -1.46 9.59
N ASN A 93 -13.45 -1.38 9.91
CA ASN A 93 -12.92 -0.54 10.98
C ASN A 93 -12.20 0.67 10.38
N ARG A 94 -12.48 1.87 10.92
CA ARG A 94 -11.75 3.08 10.57
C ARG A 94 -10.50 3.20 11.46
N ILE A 95 -9.37 3.57 10.84
CA ILE A 95 -8.12 3.84 11.57
C ILE A 95 -8.18 5.30 12.02
N THR A 96 -8.38 5.51 13.32
CA THR A 96 -8.57 6.83 13.92
C THR A 96 -7.28 7.43 14.49
N SER A 97 -6.16 6.69 14.42
CA SER A 97 -4.85 7.19 14.82
C SER A 97 -3.77 6.60 13.92
N GLY A 98 -2.84 7.43 13.49
CA GLY A 98 -1.81 7.05 12.52
C GLY A 98 -2.33 7.04 11.09
N GLN A 99 -1.60 6.39 10.21
CA GLN A 99 -1.94 6.30 8.77
C GLN A 99 -1.97 4.84 8.31
N ALA A 100 -2.82 4.55 7.33
CA ALA A 100 -2.81 3.27 6.65
C ALA A 100 -1.43 3.01 5.98
N PRO A 101 -1.06 1.75 5.75
CA PRO A 101 0.17 1.43 5.03
C PRO A 101 0.25 2.15 3.69
N ILE A 102 1.49 2.43 3.24
CA ILE A 102 1.71 3.04 1.93
C ILE A 102 1.17 2.12 0.82
N GLY A 103 0.40 2.70 -0.09
CA GLY A 103 -0.06 2.04 -1.30
C GLY A 103 0.75 2.44 -2.52
N PHE A 104 0.59 1.72 -3.63
CA PHE A 104 1.27 2.02 -4.88
C PHE A 104 0.91 3.42 -5.41
N ALA A 105 -0.36 3.82 -5.31
CA ALA A 105 -0.82 5.14 -5.73
C ALA A 105 -0.17 6.27 -4.92
N ASP A 106 0.01 6.07 -3.62
CA ASP A 106 0.70 7.02 -2.74
C ASP A 106 2.17 7.19 -3.16
N ALA A 107 2.86 6.07 -3.40
CA ALA A 107 4.26 6.09 -3.81
C ALA A 107 4.45 6.84 -5.14
N VAL A 108 3.64 6.51 -6.14
CA VAL A 108 3.65 7.20 -7.45
C VAL A 108 3.31 8.68 -7.30
N GLY A 109 2.31 9.01 -6.49
CA GLY A 109 1.92 10.39 -6.18
C GLY A 109 3.06 11.19 -5.56
N ALA A 110 3.69 10.66 -4.52
CA ALA A 110 4.80 11.29 -3.83
C ALA A 110 6.00 11.53 -4.76
N ILE A 111 6.37 10.55 -5.58
CA ILE A 111 7.45 10.69 -6.58
C ILE A 111 7.13 11.82 -7.56
N ARG A 112 5.91 11.81 -8.11
CA ARG A 112 5.47 12.80 -9.12
C ARG A 112 5.47 14.22 -8.53
N ILE A 113 4.90 14.40 -7.35
CA ILE A 113 4.82 15.71 -6.69
C ILE A 113 6.22 16.22 -6.38
N THR A 114 7.08 15.39 -5.79
CA THR A 114 8.46 15.76 -5.46
C THR A 114 9.25 16.16 -6.70
N LYS A 115 9.21 15.37 -7.78
CA LYS A 115 9.94 15.70 -9.03
C LYS A 115 9.41 16.95 -9.72
N ALA A 116 8.14 17.29 -9.54
CA ALA A 116 7.53 18.48 -10.13
C ALA A 116 7.79 19.77 -9.32
N ASP A 117 8.19 19.67 -8.05
CA ASP A 117 8.38 20.81 -7.17
C ASP A 117 9.63 21.63 -7.56
N PRO A 118 9.47 22.94 -7.88
CA PRO A 118 10.60 23.80 -8.28
C PRO A 118 11.65 23.99 -7.17
N GLY A 119 11.23 24.03 -5.90
CA GLY A 119 12.11 24.19 -4.76
C GLY A 119 13.00 22.96 -4.58
N TRP A 120 12.40 21.77 -4.69
CA TRP A 120 13.15 20.52 -4.65
C TRP A 120 14.12 20.39 -5.82
N GLN A 121 13.70 20.74 -7.06
CA GLN A 121 14.57 20.75 -8.23
C GLN A 121 15.77 21.69 -8.05
N ALA A 122 15.54 22.89 -7.50
CA ALA A 122 16.62 23.84 -7.21
C ALA A 122 17.59 23.27 -6.16
N ALA A 123 17.07 22.62 -5.13
CA ALA A 123 17.87 21.99 -4.08
C ALA A 123 18.72 20.81 -4.62
N ILE A 124 18.18 19.98 -5.51
CA ILE A 124 18.90 18.92 -6.21
C ILE A 124 20.02 19.49 -7.08
N LYS A 125 19.71 20.53 -7.87
CA LYS A 125 20.66 21.20 -8.75
C LYS A 125 21.80 21.86 -7.98
N ALA A 126 21.52 22.47 -6.83
CA ALA A 126 22.53 23.07 -5.96
C ALA A 126 23.54 22.01 -5.41
N ARG A 127 23.21 20.74 -5.44
CA ARG A 127 24.09 19.60 -5.10
C ARG A 127 24.84 19.05 -6.30
N GLY A 128 24.81 19.73 -7.45
CA GLY A 128 25.49 19.31 -8.67
C GLY A 128 24.76 18.23 -9.48
N ILE A 129 23.55 17.85 -9.10
CA ILE A 129 22.76 16.85 -9.80
C ILE A 129 21.88 17.55 -10.83
N THR A 130 22.23 17.44 -12.11
CA THR A 130 21.55 18.14 -13.21
C THR A 130 20.58 17.26 -14.01
N ASN A 131 20.80 15.95 -13.99
CA ASN A 131 19.94 14.98 -14.70
C ASN A 131 18.96 14.33 -13.71
N LEU A 132 17.71 14.78 -13.73
CA LEU A 132 16.65 14.26 -12.84
C LEU A 132 16.20 12.84 -13.21
N ASP A 133 16.50 12.33 -14.41
CA ASP A 133 16.17 10.96 -14.81
C ASP A 133 17.03 9.92 -14.07
N LEU A 134 18.19 10.35 -13.60
CA LEU A 134 19.07 9.54 -12.76
C LEU A 134 18.70 9.61 -11.27
N VAL A 135 17.75 10.46 -10.88
CA VAL A 135 17.32 10.57 -9.49
C VAL A 135 16.18 9.62 -9.22
N GLN A 136 16.41 8.66 -8.36
CA GLN A 136 15.38 7.80 -7.78
C GLN A 136 14.86 8.44 -6.49
N ILE A 137 13.54 8.42 -6.35
CA ILE A 137 12.85 8.84 -5.12
C ILE A 137 12.25 7.60 -4.49
N ASP A 138 12.51 7.44 -3.19
CA ASP A 138 11.94 6.39 -2.36
C ASP A 138 10.98 7.04 -1.34
N PRO A 139 9.65 6.87 -1.53
CA PRO A 139 8.66 7.42 -0.62
C PRO A 139 8.52 6.54 0.62
N TRP A 140 8.70 7.15 1.78
CA TRP A 140 8.54 6.49 3.07
C TRP A 140 7.35 7.06 3.82
N PRO A 141 6.57 6.22 4.51
CA PRO A 141 5.52 6.72 5.39
C PRO A 141 6.14 7.53 6.52
N THR A 142 5.44 8.57 6.94
CA THR A 142 5.90 9.44 8.04
C THR A 142 5.78 8.79 9.40
N GLY A 143 4.99 7.72 9.51
CA GLY A 143 4.63 7.14 10.80
C GLY A 143 3.84 8.15 11.64
N GLY A 144 4.23 8.31 12.90
CA GLY A 144 3.63 9.33 13.80
C GLY A 144 4.34 10.69 13.75
N PHE A 145 5.31 10.89 12.83
CA PHE A 145 6.12 12.12 12.76
C PHE A 145 5.84 12.87 11.46
N VAL A 146 4.77 13.65 11.44
CA VAL A 146 4.44 14.52 10.33
C VAL A 146 5.14 15.87 10.54
N HIS A 147 5.64 16.48 9.45
CA HIS A 147 6.25 17.81 9.51
C HIS A 147 5.19 18.87 9.83
N GLU A 148 5.52 19.87 10.63
CA GLU A 148 4.61 20.92 11.11
C GLU A 148 3.91 21.73 9.98
N SER A 149 4.48 21.74 8.78
CA SER A 149 3.87 22.39 7.60
C SER A 149 2.72 21.59 6.98
N ILE A 150 2.53 20.33 7.38
CA ILE A 150 1.45 19.47 6.87
C ILE A 150 0.37 19.43 7.95
N PRO A 151 -0.87 19.78 7.62
CA PRO A 151 -1.96 19.76 8.59
C PRO A 151 -2.19 18.35 9.19
N ASP A 152 -2.65 18.34 10.44
CA ASP A 152 -3.01 17.10 11.11
C ASP A 152 -4.07 16.33 10.29
N GLY A 153 -3.89 15.02 10.25
CA GLY A 153 -4.78 14.13 9.54
C GLY A 153 -4.56 14.02 8.04
N HIS A 154 -3.65 14.81 7.46
CA HIS A 154 -3.31 14.66 6.06
C HIS A 154 -2.47 13.40 5.80
N ARG A 155 -2.67 12.82 4.62
CA ARG A 155 -1.87 11.70 4.13
C ARG A 155 -0.50 12.20 3.71
N ALA A 156 0.55 11.90 4.49
CA ALA A 156 1.88 12.43 4.30
C ALA A 156 2.94 11.35 4.08
N HIS A 157 3.91 11.64 3.22
CA HIS A 157 5.08 10.81 3.00
C HIS A 157 6.36 11.64 3.02
N ARG A 158 7.48 10.98 3.33
CA ARG A 158 8.83 11.54 3.14
C ARG A 158 9.39 10.98 1.85
N ALA A 159 9.84 11.85 0.98
CA ALA A 159 10.53 11.47 -0.24
C ALA A 159 12.03 11.58 -0.03
N ILE A 160 12.71 10.43 -0.02
CA ILE A 160 14.16 10.32 0.10
C ILE A 160 14.73 10.14 -1.30
N ALA A 161 15.72 10.94 -1.67
CA ALA A 161 16.31 10.91 -2.99
C ALA A 161 17.65 10.18 -3.01
N PHE A 162 17.89 9.44 -4.09
CA PHE A 162 19.13 8.77 -4.41
C PHE A 162 19.53 9.13 -5.83
N VAL A 163 20.83 9.16 -6.14
CA VAL A 163 21.33 9.46 -7.48
C VAL A 163 22.14 8.29 -8.04
N ARG A 164 21.88 7.94 -9.30
CA ARG A 164 22.63 6.97 -10.09
C ARG A 164 23.73 7.66 -10.88
N GLU A 165 24.80 6.96 -11.21
CA GLU A 165 25.77 7.41 -12.20
C GLU A 165 25.23 7.28 -13.62
N ASP A 166 24.54 6.17 -13.90
CA ASP A 166 23.87 5.89 -15.16
C ASP A 166 22.59 5.07 -14.96
N GLN A 167 21.88 4.73 -16.02
CA GLN A 167 20.60 4.02 -15.97
C GLN A 167 20.71 2.56 -15.48
N THR A 168 21.90 1.97 -15.53
CA THR A 168 22.16 0.59 -15.10
C THR A 168 22.67 0.48 -13.68
N ASP A 169 23.01 1.61 -13.07
CA ASP A 169 23.52 1.69 -11.70
C ASP A 169 22.45 1.39 -10.65
N ASN A 170 22.91 0.94 -9.48
CA ASN A 170 22.03 0.70 -8.34
C ASN A 170 21.31 1.99 -7.92
N GLY A 171 19.98 1.97 -7.95
CA GLY A 171 19.15 3.12 -7.60
C GLY A 171 19.33 3.63 -6.16
N TYR A 172 19.85 2.81 -5.25
CA TYR A 172 19.99 3.11 -3.82
C TYR A 172 21.43 3.32 -3.36
N ALA A 173 22.40 3.31 -4.27
CA ALA A 173 23.82 3.34 -3.90
C ALA A 173 24.26 4.69 -3.28
N ARG A 174 23.66 5.81 -3.74
CA ARG A 174 24.11 7.15 -3.36
C ARG A 174 22.97 8.01 -2.88
N PRO A 175 22.68 8.06 -1.55
CA PRO A 175 21.66 8.94 -1.01
C PRO A 175 22.05 10.42 -1.21
N VAL A 176 21.08 11.23 -1.58
CA VAL A 176 21.24 12.68 -1.69
C VAL A 176 21.20 13.28 -0.28
N GLN A 177 22.36 13.68 0.24
CA GLN A 177 22.49 14.13 1.61
C GLN A 177 21.81 15.48 1.88
N GLY A 178 21.22 15.61 3.06
CA GLY A 178 20.64 16.85 3.55
C GLY A 178 19.42 17.33 2.77
N LEU A 179 18.71 16.44 2.09
CA LEU A 179 17.46 16.76 1.37
C LEU A 179 16.43 15.65 1.59
N ILE A 180 15.37 15.98 2.30
CA ILE A 180 14.17 15.15 2.45
C ILE A 180 12.97 16.03 2.13
N ALA A 181 12.13 15.63 1.22
CA ALA A 181 10.86 16.30 0.98
C ALA A 181 9.74 15.67 1.82
N HIS A 182 8.91 16.51 2.41
CA HIS A 182 7.65 16.09 3.04
C HIS A 182 6.53 16.36 2.04
N VAL A 183 5.80 15.32 1.67
CA VAL A 183 4.80 15.36 0.60
C VAL A 183 3.42 15.14 1.20
N ASP A 184 2.53 16.11 0.98
CA ASP A 184 1.11 16.01 1.29
C ASP A 184 0.40 15.38 0.09
N LEU A 185 -0.33 14.29 0.33
CA LEU A 185 -1.08 13.53 -0.69
C LEU A 185 -2.60 13.71 -0.56
N THR A 186 -3.07 14.54 0.36
CA THR A 186 -4.51 14.76 0.60
C THR A 186 -5.21 15.59 -0.48
#